data_d69abd7b2df964dcd853219f2843fe07
#
_entry.id   d69abd7b2df964dcd853219f2843fe07
#
_cell.length_a   1.000
_cell.length_b   1.000
_cell.length_c   1.000
_cell.angle_alpha   90.00
_cell.angle_beta   90.00
_cell.angle_gamma   90.00
#
_symmetry.space_group_name_H-M   'P 1'
#
loop_
_entity.id
_entity.type
_entity.pdbx_description
1 polymer ?
#
loop_
_entity_poly.entity_id
_entity_poly.type
_entity_poly.pdbx_seq_one_letter_code
_entity_poly.pdbx_strand_id
1 'polypeptide(L)'
;DVCSSDLAADLSRQVQTKMADKFYYAVTDGVPEQKKGTLEDYLLRDGKTNTSKVVSKSTEGAKAARLNYEVTAQNKTNAVLRIRLDTGRHHQIRVQLANAGIPIVGDAKYNFKEAMTRSGNGLLLCSYKIGFKHPKTHKKMEFEIRNPFLI
;
A
#
# COMPACT_ATOMS: atom_id res chain seq x y z
N ASP A 1 23.00 7.79 24.68
CA ASP A 1 21.76 6.99 24.70
C ASP A 1 20.72 7.63 23.77
N VAL A 2 20.78 7.29 22.47
CA VAL A 2 19.96 7.96 21.46
C VAL A 2 18.75 7.11 21.06
N CYS A 3 18.40 6.16 21.86
CA CYS A 3 17.12 5.46 21.72
C CYS A 3 16.07 6.18 22.58
N SER A 4 15.92 7.48 22.35
CA SER A 4 14.97 8.24 23.13
C SER A 4 13.57 8.06 22.55
N SER A 5 12.60 7.99 23.43
CA SER A 5 11.16 8.09 23.13
C SER A 5 10.83 9.21 22.13
N ASP A 6 11.61 10.28 22.12
CA ASP A 6 11.44 11.44 21.25
C ASP A 6 11.75 11.13 19.78
N LEU A 7 12.77 10.32 19.49
CA LEU A 7 13.07 9.88 18.12
C LEU A 7 11.94 9.02 17.55
N ALA A 8 11.50 8.05 18.33
CA ALA A 8 10.40 7.16 17.94
C ALA A 8 9.08 7.95 17.75
N ALA A 9 8.80 8.90 18.64
CA ALA A 9 7.62 9.75 18.55
C ALA A 9 7.65 10.64 17.29
N ASP A 10 8.79 11.24 16.97
CA ASP A 10 8.91 12.09 15.78
C ASP A 10 8.83 11.30 14.50
N LEU A 11 9.46 10.12 14.41
CA LEU A 11 9.32 9.23 13.26
C LEU A 11 7.87 8.76 13.07
N SER A 12 7.20 8.41 14.17
CA SER A 12 5.78 8.05 14.13
C SER A 12 4.91 9.21 13.62
N ARG A 13 5.18 10.42 14.07
CA ARG A 13 4.50 11.63 13.60
C ARG A 13 4.75 11.87 12.10
N GLN A 14 5.98 11.74 11.63
CA GLN A 14 6.30 11.91 10.20
C GLN A 14 5.54 10.91 9.33
N VAL A 15 5.44 9.64 9.75
CA VAL A 15 4.66 8.62 9.06
C VAL A 15 3.17 8.97 9.04
N GLN A 16 2.61 9.42 10.18
CA GLN A 16 1.20 9.80 10.30
C GLN A 16 0.86 11.08 9.52
N THR A 17 1.74 12.06 9.48
CA THR A 17 1.53 13.35 8.81
C THR A 17 1.94 13.36 7.33
N LYS A 18 2.25 12.19 6.74
CA LYS A 18 2.70 12.05 5.35
C LYS A 18 4.04 12.73 5.03
N MET A 19 4.83 13.05 6.03
CA MET A 19 6.19 13.58 5.83
C MET A 19 7.19 12.49 5.39
N ALA A 20 6.80 11.20 5.52
CA ALA A 20 7.58 10.07 5.05
C ALA A 20 7.09 9.60 3.67
N ASP A 21 8.00 9.43 2.72
CA ASP A 21 7.72 8.77 1.46
C ASP A 21 7.49 7.27 1.68
N LYS A 22 6.41 6.73 1.10
CA LYS A 22 6.00 5.33 1.29
C LYS A 22 5.93 4.64 -0.06
N PHE A 23 6.79 3.64 -0.24
CA PHE A 23 6.87 2.84 -1.45
C PHE A 23 6.72 1.36 -1.15
N TYR A 24 5.99 0.67 -2.02
CA TYR A 24 5.67 -0.74 -1.88
C TYR A 24 5.87 -1.49 -3.20
N TYR A 25 6.14 -2.79 -3.10
CA TYR A 25 5.94 -3.74 -4.18
C TYR A 25 4.73 -4.61 -3.87
N ALA A 26 3.93 -4.88 -4.88
CA ALA A 26 2.81 -5.82 -4.81
C ALA A 26 2.77 -6.72 -6.05
N VAL A 27 2.37 -7.97 -5.86
CA VAL A 27 2.02 -8.85 -6.98
C VAL A 27 0.50 -8.91 -7.10
N THR A 28 -0.02 -8.57 -8.26
CA THR A 28 -1.46 -8.55 -8.53
C THR A 28 -1.92 -9.81 -9.25
N ASP A 29 -3.15 -10.23 -8.93
CA ASP A 29 -3.89 -11.24 -9.67
C ASP A 29 -4.65 -10.53 -10.80
N GLY A 30 -4.05 -10.55 -11.97
CA GLY A 30 -4.43 -9.75 -13.12
C GLY A 30 -3.35 -8.72 -13.49
N VAL A 31 -3.42 -8.23 -14.70
CA VAL A 31 -2.48 -7.25 -15.26
C VAL A 31 -3.23 -5.94 -15.54
N PRO A 32 -2.76 -4.79 -15.05
CA PRO A 32 -3.38 -3.50 -15.36
C PRO A 32 -3.34 -3.22 -16.87
N GLU A 33 -4.37 -2.57 -17.40
CA GLU A 33 -4.38 -2.13 -18.79
C GLU A 33 -3.28 -1.12 -19.11
N GLN A 34 -2.97 -0.26 -18.13
CA GLN A 34 -1.92 0.75 -18.27
C GLN A 34 -0.70 0.37 -17.42
N LYS A 35 0.49 0.55 -17.97
CA LYS A 35 1.76 0.29 -17.26
C LYS A 35 2.04 1.26 -16.14
N LYS A 36 1.44 2.42 -16.15
CA LYS A 36 1.50 3.44 -15.11
C LYS A 36 0.11 4.01 -14.90
N GLY A 37 -0.26 4.28 -13.67
CA GLY A 37 -1.55 4.87 -13.37
C GLY A 37 -1.64 5.43 -11.96
N THR A 38 -2.72 6.15 -11.74
CA THR A 38 -3.09 6.71 -10.44
C THR A 38 -4.47 6.18 -10.08
N LEU A 39 -4.62 5.69 -8.84
CA LEU A 39 -5.91 5.30 -8.28
C LEU A 39 -6.32 6.32 -7.23
N GLU A 40 -7.51 6.87 -7.40
CA GLU A 40 -8.13 7.83 -6.50
C GLU A 40 -9.50 7.33 -6.08
N ASP A 41 -9.69 7.12 -4.80
CA ASP A 41 -10.92 6.61 -4.23
C ASP A 41 -11.22 7.27 -2.88
N TYR A 42 -12.42 7.08 -2.38
CA TYR A 42 -12.79 7.39 -1.00
C TYR A 42 -12.97 6.09 -0.24
N LEU A 43 -12.29 5.97 0.90
CA LEU A 43 -12.29 4.76 1.71
C LEU A 43 -12.99 4.99 3.05
N LEU A 44 -13.76 4.00 3.45
CA LEU A 44 -14.37 3.92 4.77
C LEU A 44 -13.87 2.66 5.48
N ARG A 45 -13.31 2.85 6.69
CA ARG A 45 -12.89 1.74 7.54
C ARG A 45 -14.06 1.23 8.37
N ASP A 46 -14.23 -0.09 8.41
CA ASP A 46 -15.06 -0.79 9.38
C ASP A 46 -14.16 -1.38 10.48
N GLY A 47 -14.23 -0.79 11.66
CA GLY A 47 -13.43 -1.24 12.81
C GLY A 47 -13.86 -2.60 13.37
N LYS A 48 -15.12 -3.01 13.16
CA LYS A 48 -15.64 -4.30 13.65
C LYS A 48 -15.07 -5.47 12.87
N THR A 49 -15.01 -5.34 11.56
CA THR A 49 -14.50 -6.38 10.65
C THR A 49 -13.01 -6.20 10.33
N ASN A 50 -12.41 -5.10 10.77
CA ASN A 50 -11.04 -4.71 10.42
C ASN A 50 -10.80 -4.74 8.91
N THR A 51 -11.75 -4.19 8.15
CA THR A 51 -11.71 -4.05 6.70
C THR A 51 -11.92 -2.59 6.29
N SER A 52 -11.64 -2.29 5.03
CA SER A 52 -11.98 -1.02 4.41
C SER A 52 -12.71 -1.27 3.10
N LYS A 53 -13.47 -0.31 2.65
CA LYS A 53 -14.20 -0.39 1.37
C LYS A 53 -14.18 0.95 0.65
N VAL A 54 -14.28 0.90 -0.68
CA VAL A 54 -14.49 2.07 -1.50
C VAL A 54 -15.94 2.52 -1.36
N VAL A 55 -16.13 3.80 -1.11
CA VAL A 55 -17.43 4.43 -0.91
C VAL A 55 -17.51 5.73 -1.71
N SER A 56 -18.69 6.33 -1.80
CA SER A 56 -18.84 7.64 -2.41
C SER A 56 -18.25 8.74 -1.52
N LYS A 57 -17.86 9.85 -2.14
CA LYS A 57 -17.34 11.04 -1.46
C LYS A 57 -18.30 11.58 -0.39
N SER A 58 -19.60 11.44 -0.59
CA SER A 58 -20.64 11.90 0.31
C SER A 58 -20.87 11.01 1.53
N THR A 59 -20.25 9.84 1.59
CA THR A 59 -20.38 8.92 2.72
C THR A 59 -19.72 9.52 3.97
N GLU A 60 -20.45 9.55 5.09
CA GLU A 60 -19.92 10.01 6.36
C GLU A 60 -18.70 9.17 6.78
N GLY A 61 -17.61 9.83 7.19
CA GLY A 61 -16.37 9.20 7.58
C GLY A 61 -15.47 8.75 6.41
N ALA A 62 -15.90 8.94 5.16
CA ALA A 62 -15.08 8.63 4.00
C ALA A 62 -13.83 9.51 3.94
N LYS A 63 -12.70 8.91 3.61
CA LYS A 63 -11.41 9.59 3.49
C LYS A 63 -10.83 9.40 2.11
N ALA A 64 -10.38 10.48 1.49
CA ALA A 64 -9.70 10.44 0.20
C ALA A 64 -8.43 9.60 0.28
N ALA A 65 -8.21 8.76 -0.71
CA ALA A 65 -7.05 7.89 -0.85
C ALA A 65 -6.50 7.95 -2.28
N ARG A 66 -5.20 8.14 -2.39
CA ARG A 66 -4.50 8.23 -3.66
C ARG A 66 -3.21 7.45 -3.64
N LEU A 67 -2.99 6.66 -4.67
CA LEU A 67 -1.73 5.98 -4.94
C LEU A 67 -1.36 6.08 -6.41
N ASN A 68 -0.07 5.96 -6.68
CA ASN A 68 0.47 5.85 -8.04
C ASN A 68 1.14 4.49 -8.17
N TYR A 69 1.01 3.86 -9.32
CA TYR A 69 1.66 2.58 -9.58
C TYR A 69 2.39 2.57 -10.92
N GLU A 70 3.37 1.69 -11.01
CA GLU A 70 4.10 1.36 -12.22
C GLU A 70 4.30 -0.15 -12.29
N VAL A 71 3.97 -0.74 -13.44
CA VAL A 71 4.25 -2.17 -13.69
C VAL A 71 5.73 -2.33 -13.97
N THR A 72 6.44 -3.07 -13.10
CA THR A 72 7.87 -3.34 -13.25
C THR A 72 8.17 -4.67 -13.92
N ALA A 73 7.24 -5.63 -13.80
CA ALA A 73 7.29 -6.92 -14.47
C ALA A 73 5.87 -7.47 -14.62
N GLN A 74 5.65 -8.31 -15.61
CA GLN A 74 4.36 -8.99 -15.80
C GLN A 74 4.52 -10.29 -16.59
N ASN A 75 3.58 -11.20 -16.37
CA ASN A 75 3.33 -12.35 -17.21
C ASN A 75 1.89 -12.32 -17.73
N LYS A 76 1.34 -13.42 -18.22
CA LYS A 76 -0.02 -13.48 -18.77
C LYS A 76 -1.13 -13.21 -17.74
N THR A 77 -0.88 -13.50 -16.46
CA THR A 77 -1.91 -13.52 -15.41
C THR A 77 -1.62 -12.59 -14.24
N ASN A 78 -0.37 -12.20 -14.03
CA ASN A 78 0.08 -11.45 -12.88
C ASN A 78 0.98 -10.28 -13.28
N ALA A 79 1.03 -9.26 -12.43
CA ALA A 79 1.96 -8.15 -12.56
C ALA A 79 2.64 -7.85 -11.23
N VAL A 80 3.87 -7.36 -11.30
CA VAL A 80 4.55 -6.74 -10.16
C VAL A 80 4.41 -5.25 -10.30
N LEU A 81 3.80 -4.61 -9.31
CA LEU A 81 3.61 -3.18 -9.26
C LEU A 81 4.57 -2.56 -8.23
N ARG A 82 5.20 -1.48 -8.64
CA ARG A 82 5.85 -0.54 -7.75
C ARG A 82 4.87 0.57 -7.43
N ILE A 83 4.59 0.79 -6.15
CA ILE A 83 3.52 1.66 -5.68
C ILE A 83 4.08 2.75 -4.79
N ARG A 84 3.67 3.98 -5.05
CA ARG A 84 3.90 5.13 -4.18
C ARG A 84 2.58 5.59 -3.58
N LEU A 85 2.53 5.73 -2.26
CA LEU A 85 1.36 6.25 -1.56
C LEU A 85 1.45 7.77 -1.40
N ASP A 86 0.42 8.48 -1.85
CA ASP A 86 0.20 9.90 -1.54
C ASP A 86 -0.60 10.04 -0.23
N THR A 87 -1.34 9.02 0.15
CA THR A 87 -2.09 8.89 1.40
C THR A 87 -1.79 7.57 2.07
N GLY A 88 -2.03 7.44 3.36
CA GLY A 88 -1.79 6.21 4.13
C GLY A 88 -3.04 5.71 4.85
N ARG A 89 -4.09 5.33 4.11
CA ARG A 89 -5.34 4.82 4.71
C ARG A 89 -5.21 3.34 5.05
N HIS A 90 -6.04 2.90 5.99
CA HIS A 90 -6.11 1.49 6.40
C HIS A 90 -6.39 0.58 5.20
N HIS A 91 -5.53 -0.42 4.99
CA HIS A 91 -5.59 -1.36 3.87
C HIS A 91 -5.66 -0.71 2.46
N GLN A 92 -5.16 0.51 2.30
CA GLN A 92 -5.37 1.32 1.10
C GLN A 92 -4.97 0.59 -0.19
N ILE A 93 -3.74 0.09 -0.27
CA ILE A 93 -3.25 -0.60 -1.48
C ILE A 93 -4.13 -1.81 -1.80
N ARG A 94 -4.43 -2.61 -0.78
CA ARG A 94 -5.23 -3.82 -0.90
C ARG A 94 -6.63 -3.53 -1.45
N VAL A 95 -7.30 -2.54 -0.87
CA VAL A 95 -8.68 -2.14 -1.24
C VAL A 95 -8.72 -1.50 -2.61
N GLN A 96 -7.82 -0.57 -2.91
CA GLN A 96 -7.82 0.15 -4.19
C GLN A 96 -7.47 -0.78 -5.35
N LEU A 97 -6.50 -1.67 -5.20
CA LEU A 97 -6.18 -2.65 -6.25
C LEU A 97 -7.32 -3.65 -6.47
N ALA A 98 -7.96 -4.12 -5.40
CA ALA A 98 -9.14 -4.98 -5.52
C ALA A 98 -10.30 -4.27 -6.23
N ASN A 99 -10.57 -3.00 -5.89
CA ASN A 99 -11.60 -2.20 -6.54
C ASN A 99 -11.30 -1.94 -8.03
N ALA A 100 -10.02 -1.86 -8.40
CA ALA A 100 -9.58 -1.74 -9.78
C ALA A 100 -9.62 -3.07 -10.57
N GLY A 101 -10.03 -4.17 -9.95
CA GLY A 101 -10.11 -5.49 -10.59
C GLY A 101 -8.79 -6.25 -10.66
N ILE A 102 -7.77 -5.80 -9.96
CA ILE A 102 -6.43 -6.41 -9.90
C ILE A 102 -5.99 -6.63 -8.45
N PRO A 103 -6.73 -7.45 -7.67
CA PRO A 103 -6.41 -7.67 -6.26
C PRO A 103 -5.02 -8.29 -6.08
N ILE A 104 -4.47 -8.14 -4.87
CA ILE A 104 -3.15 -8.69 -4.54
C ILE A 104 -3.23 -10.21 -4.37
N VAL A 105 -2.26 -10.92 -4.92
CA VAL A 105 -2.10 -12.36 -4.70
C VAL A 105 -1.89 -12.64 -3.22
N GLY A 106 -2.59 -13.64 -2.70
CA GLY A 106 -2.53 -14.03 -1.28
C GLY A 106 -3.38 -13.18 -0.34
N ASP A 107 -4.16 -12.25 -0.86
CA ASP A 107 -5.04 -11.40 -0.04
C ASP A 107 -6.37 -12.09 0.27
N ALA A 108 -6.45 -12.73 1.43
CA ALA A 108 -7.66 -13.45 1.85
C ALA A 108 -8.87 -12.55 2.12
N LYS A 109 -8.69 -11.24 2.33
CA LYS A 109 -9.78 -10.31 2.62
C LYS A 109 -10.38 -9.65 1.38
N TYR A 110 -9.56 -9.34 0.39
CA TYR A 110 -9.96 -8.53 -0.77
C TYR A 110 -9.81 -9.24 -2.11
N ASN A 111 -9.15 -10.40 -2.14
CA ASN A 111 -9.06 -11.26 -3.32
C ASN A 111 -10.00 -12.44 -3.16
N PHE A 112 -11.11 -12.43 -3.88
CA PHE A 112 -12.14 -13.46 -3.78
C PHE A 112 -11.64 -14.87 -4.11
N LYS A 113 -10.75 -15.01 -5.08
CA LYS A 113 -10.15 -16.30 -5.44
C LYS A 113 -9.35 -16.89 -4.28
N GLU A 114 -8.52 -16.08 -3.63
CA GLU A 114 -7.72 -16.49 -2.49
C GLU A 114 -8.57 -16.87 -1.28
N ALA A 115 -9.65 -16.11 -1.04
CA ALA A 115 -10.59 -16.42 0.02
C ALA A 115 -11.25 -17.79 -0.14
N MET A 116 -11.48 -18.22 -1.38
CA MET A 116 -12.08 -19.53 -1.68
C MET A 116 -11.07 -20.69 -1.65
N THR A 117 -9.85 -20.46 -2.11
CA THR A 117 -8.87 -21.55 -2.27
C THR A 117 -8.08 -21.85 -1.00
N ARG A 118 -8.10 -20.95 -0.01
CA ARG A 118 -7.24 -21.01 1.19
C ARG A 118 -5.79 -21.35 0.84
N SER A 119 -5.33 -20.93 -0.35
CA SER A 119 -3.95 -21.17 -0.74
C SER A 119 -3.06 -20.45 0.26
N GLY A 120 -2.23 -21.17 0.97
CA GLY A 120 -1.42 -20.64 2.08
C GLY A 120 -0.28 -19.72 1.66
N ASN A 121 -0.35 -19.15 0.46
CA ASN A 121 0.56 -18.12 0.00
C ASN A 121 0.23 -16.83 0.75
N GLY A 122 1.18 -16.33 1.52
CA GLY A 122 1.01 -15.06 2.24
C GLY A 122 0.74 -13.89 1.29
N LEU A 123 0.24 -12.80 1.83
CA LEU A 123 -0.01 -11.56 1.10
C LEU A 123 1.27 -11.06 0.42
N LEU A 124 1.28 -10.99 -0.92
CA LEU A 124 2.43 -10.54 -1.70
C LEU A 124 2.47 -9.01 -1.81
N LEU A 125 2.65 -8.37 -0.66
CA LEU A 125 2.79 -6.92 -0.50
C LEU A 125 3.96 -6.64 0.43
N CYS A 126 4.92 -5.82 -0.03
CA CYS A 126 6.13 -5.50 0.72
C CYS A 126 6.44 -4.00 0.64
N SER A 127 6.64 -3.37 1.79
CA SER A 127 7.25 -2.04 1.84
C SER A 127 8.73 -2.17 1.50
N TYR A 128 9.21 -1.47 0.47
CA TYR A 128 10.59 -1.59 0.03
C TYR A 128 11.42 -0.32 0.18
N LYS A 129 10.76 0.80 0.29
CA LYS A 129 11.44 2.09 0.44
C LYS A 129 10.67 2.98 1.39
N ILE A 130 11.38 3.56 2.30
CA ILE A 130 10.87 4.59 3.19
C ILE A 130 11.85 5.76 3.24
N GLY A 131 11.35 6.97 3.01
CA GLY A 131 12.12 8.20 3.13
C GLY A 131 11.53 9.09 4.21
N PHE A 132 12.37 9.65 5.05
CA PHE A 132 11.98 10.58 6.10
C PHE A 132 13.10 11.55 6.44
N LYS A 133 12.78 12.62 7.17
CA LYS A 133 13.79 13.55 7.70
C LYS A 133 14.25 13.08 9.07
N HIS A 134 15.57 13.04 9.25
CA HIS A 134 16.12 12.69 10.56
C HIS A 134 15.72 13.73 11.61
N PRO A 135 15.16 13.34 12.77
CA PRO A 135 14.57 14.28 13.73
C PRO A 135 15.54 15.34 14.27
N LYS A 136 16.81 14.98 14.44
CA LYS A 136 17.84 15.91 14.97
C LYS A 136 18.55 16.68 13.89
N THR A 137 18.95 16.02 12.79
CA THR A 137 19.79 16.63 11.75
C THR A 137 18.99 17.22 10.60
N HIS A 138 17.69 16.90 10.50
CA HIS A 138 16.78 17.26 9.40
C HIS A 138 17.25 16.81 8.00
N LYS A 139 18.26 15.94 7.94
CA LYS A 139 18.72 15.34 6.69
C LYS A 139 17.67 14.34 6.19
N LYS A 140 17.44 14.36 4.88
CA LYS A 140 16.62 13.34 4.22
C LYS A 140 17.32 11.99 4.33
N MET A 141 16.62 10.99 4.86
CA MET A 141 17.09 9.61 4.98
C MET A 141 16.19 8.71 4.15
N GLU A 142 16.79 7.79 3.42
CA GLU A 142 16.06 6.81 2.61
C GLU A 142 16.60 5.41 2.88
N PHE A 143 15.69 4.46 3.02
CA PHE A 143 15.99 3.04 3.14
C PHE A 143 15.25 2.30 2.03
N GLU A 144 15.97 1.49 1.26
CA GLU A 144 15.42 0.75 0.13
C GLU A 144 15.91 -0.69 0.16
N ILE A 145 15.00 -1.63 -0.12
CA ILE A 145 15.33 -3.04 -0.34
C ILE A 145 15.07 -3.40 -1.80
N ARG A 146 15.72 -4.46 -2.28
CA ARG A 146 15.48 -4.96 -3.64
C ARG A 146 14.06 -5.52 -3.75
N ASN A 147 13.51 -5.47 -4.97
CA ASN A 147 12.24 -6.11 -5.27
C ASN A 147 12.27 -7.58 -4.83
N PRO A 148 11.44 -7.98 -3.86
CA PRO A 148 11.44 -9.36 -3.36
C PRO A 148 10.66 -10.32 -4.26
N PHE A 149 9.98 -9.82 -5.30
CA PHE A 149 9.09 -10.60 -6.15
C PHE A 149 9.70 -10.77 -7.55
N LEU A 150 9.83 -12.02 -7.96
CA LEU A 150 10.26 -12.43 -9.31
C LEU A 150 9.11 -13.16 -9.99
N ILE A 151 8.77 -12.71 -11.20
CA ILE A 151 7.76 -13.38 -12.03
C ILE A 151 8.20 -13.45 -13.50
#